data_6ef3ffb32ce3698060d761d715cdefbc
#
_entry.id   6ef3ffb32ce3698060d761d715cdefbc
#
_cell.length_a   1.000
_cell.length_b   1.000
_cell.length_c   1.000
_cell.angle_alpha   90.00
_cell.angle_beta   90.00
_cell.angle_gamma   90.00
#
_symmetry.space_group_name_H-M   'P 1'
#
loop_
_entity.id
_entity.type
_entity.pdbx_description
1 polymer ?
#
loop_
_entity_poly.entity_id
_entity_poly.type
_entity_poly.pdbx_seq_one_letter_code
_entity_poly.pdbx_strand_id
1 'polypeptide(L)'
;MLIESISGVRGTVPDSLNNEIVALYAGAFHQFCPKGDIVVGRDSRSSGIHFLTEIVETLMASGRTVNQCGIVPTPTLQYVVDDTEAVGGIIVTASHNPAEWNGLKFFGADGCYLNSSQVKKLMQLKSVDFPELSDGEGKHIQMNDAIDRHITRTCDVSWIDLDAIRQRKFKVAVDAVNGAAAVALPELLDRLGCEVVAINCEPTGEFTRGTEPLPENLSDLSQLVQQENCHVGFATDPDADRLAVIDEKGKPVGEEYTLVLALDGFLSTIDSPETVVTNLSTTMAVDEVAERYGAQVTRSAVGEINVVEMMKKTGASIGGEGNGGVILKEVHLGRDSLVAGASILHRLAQTESNLSEVMNKLPKFEIVKYKVFIEQIDGDTLFQKISDSFDGALIDERDGLKLTWNDRWIHVRRSNTEPIMRIYTEAASEKEARELAEKVKLIIQS
;
A
#
# COMPACT_ATOMS: atom_id res chain seq x y z
N MET A 1 20.52 -11.51 -4.25
CA MET A 1 19.86 -12.54 -3.39
C MET A 1 18.37 -12.50 -3.66
N LEU A 2 17.72 -13.67 -3.86
CA LEU A 2 16.26 -13.78 -3.96
C LEU A 2 15.66 -13.70 -2.56
N ILE A 3 14.65 -12.85 -2.38
CA ILE A 3 13.94 -12.64 -1.11
C ILE A 3 12.54 -13.24 -1.26
N GLU A 4 12.26 -14.28 -0.49
CA GLU A 4 10.94 -14.88 -0.34
C GLU A 4 10.31 -14.36 0.95
N SER A 5 9.11 -13.83 0.86
CA SER A 5 8.39 -13.28 2.01
C SER A 5 6.89 -13.53 1.89
N ILE A 6 6.12 -13.20 2.92
CA ILE A 6 4.67 -13.22 2.88
C ILE A 6 4.10 -12.30 1.79
N SER A 7 4.82 -11.23 1.42
CA SER A 7 4.41 -10.29 0.38
C SER A 7 4.82 -10.71 -1.03
N GLY A 8 5.29 -11.96 -1.21
CA GLY A 8 5.74 -12.49 -2.51
C GLY A 8 7.25 -12.66 -2.61
N VAL A 9 7.74 -12.64 -3.84
CA VAL A 9 9.14 -12.91 -4.19
C VAL A 9 9.74 -11.68 -4.86
N ARG A 10 10.97 -11.30 -4.49
CA ARG A 10 11.69 -10.15 -5.07
C ARG A 10 13.16 -10.48 -5.29
N GLY A 11 13.74 -9.89 -6.31
CA GLY A 11 15.17 -10.04 -6.59
C GLY A 11 15.68 -9.00 -7.57
N THR A 12 17.00 -8.86 -7.63
CA THR A 12 17.68 -8.07 -8.67
C THR A 12 17.67 -8.83 -9.99
N VAL A 13 17.42 -8.11 -11.07
CA VAL A 13 17.33 -8.68 -12.43
C VAL A 13 18.64 -8.40 -13.16
N PRO A 14 19.25 -9.40 -13.84
CA PRO A 14 18.83 -10.82 -13.92
C PRO A 14 19.44 -11.73 -12.83
N ASP A 15 20.23 -11.19 -11.91
CA ASP A 15 21.12 -11.97 -11.03
C ASP A 15 20.42 -12.92 -10.08
N SER A 16 19.31 -12.50 -9.50
CA SER A 16 18.56 -13.29 -8.50
C SER A 16 17.09 -13.51 -8.85
N LEU A 17 16.58 -12.80 -9.87
CA LEU A 17 15.26 -13.04 -10.45
C LEU A 17 15.39 -13.03 -11.99
N ASN A 18 15.01 -14.14 -12.62
CA ASN A 18 15.06 -14.37 -14.06
C ASN A 18 13.83 -15.17 -14.52
N ASN A 19 13.71 -15.42 -15.83
CA ASN A 19 12.56 -16.11 -16.40
C ASN A 19 12.38 -17.53 -15.85
N GLU A 20 13.44 -18.29 -15.59
CA GLU A 20 13.36 -19.63 -15.03
C GLU A 20 12.72 -19.64 -13.64
N ILE A 21 13.12 -18.67 -12.80
CA ILE A 21 12.56 -18.49 -11.47
C ILE A 21 11.09 -18.02 -11.57
N VAL A 22 10.78 -17.11 -12.49
CA VAL A 22 9.42 -16.63 -12.72
C VAL A 22 8.50 -17.79 -13.17
N ALA A 23 8.92 -18.62 -14.12
CA ALA A 23 8.20 -19.83 -14.55
C ALA A 23 7.96 -20.79 -13.40
N LEU A 24 8.98 -21.01 -12.55
CA LEU A 24 8.89 -21.88 -11.37
C LEU A 24 7.77 -21.41 -10.41
N TYR A 25 7.67 -20.11 -10.14
CA TYR A 25 6.63 -19.57 -9.28
C TYR A 25 5.26 -19.51 -9.96
N ALA A 26 5.18 -19.22 -11.25
CA ALA A 26 3.94 -19.29 -12.02
C ALA A 26 3.35 -20.70 -12.01
N GLY A 27 4.19 -21.71 -12.21
CA GLY A 27 3.78 -23.12 -12.12
C GLY A 27 3.38 -23.55 -10.70
N ALA A 28 4.10 -23.08 -9.68
CA ALA A 28 3.71 -23.31 -8.30
C ALA A 28 2.33 -22.67 -7.99
N PHE A 29 2.07 -21.47 -8.51
CA PHE A 29 0.78 -20.79 -8.36
C PHE A 29 -0.34 -21.51 -9.12
N HIS A 30 -0.06 -22.01 -10.32
CA HIS A 30 -0.98 -22.90 -11.04
C HIS A 30 -1.43 -24.10 -10.19
N GLN A 31 -0.48 -24.79 -9.54
CA GLN A 31 -0.78 -25.93 -8.67
C GLN A 31 -1.49 -25.52 -7.36
N PHE A 32 -1.21 -24.32 -6.86
CA PHE A 32 -1.83 -23.79 -5.65
C PHE A 32 -3.31 -23.45 -5.86
N CYS A 33 -3.66 -22.83 -7.00
CA CYS A 33 -5.01 -22.40 -7.31
C CYS A 33 -5.92 -23.56 -7.72
N PRO A 34 -7.21 -23.54 -7.36
CA PRO A 34 -8.19 -24.46 -7.94
C PRO A 34 -8.29 -24.22 -9.45
N LYS A 35 -9.04 -25.08 -10.17
CA LYS A 35 -9.31 -24.90 -11.60
C LYS A 35 -10.08 -23.60 -11.84
N GLY A 36 -9.67 -22.82 -12.83
CA GLY A 36 -10.28 -21.54 -13.23
C GLY A 36 -9.27 -20.58 -13.84
N ASP A 37 -9.73 -19.39 -14.14
CA ASP A 37 -8.96 -18.32 -14.79
C ASP A 37 -8.01 -17.64 -13.80
N ILE A 38 -6.88 -17.15 -14.32
CA ILE A 38 -5.90 -16.37 -13.54
C ILE A 38 -5.74 -15.00 -14.18
N VAL A 39 -5.81 -13.93 -13.35
CA VAL A 39 -5.55 -12.56 -13.79
C VAL A 39 -4.06 -12.24 -13.60
N VAL A 40 -3.45 -11.61 -14.61
CA VAL A 40 -2.04 -11.22 -14.54
C VAL A 40 -1.82 -9.79 -15.00
N GLY A 41 -0.85 -9.11 -14.38
CA GLY A 41 -0.48 -7.75 -14.72
C GLY A 41 0.93 -7.42 -14.27
N ARG A 42 1.36 -6.18 -14.50
CA ARG A 42 2.68 -5.71 -14.10
C ARG A 42 2.69 -4.22 -13.79
N ASP A 43 3.70 -3.77 -13.06
CA ASP A 43 4.07 -2.36 -13.01
C ASP A 43 4.83 -1.93 -14.29
N SER A 44 5.34 -0.72 -14.31
CA SER A 44 6.00 -0.14 -15.48
C SER A 44 7.46 -0.58 -15.70
N ARG A 45 8.07 -1.34 -14.78
CA ARG A 45 9.49 -1.76 -14.87
C ARG A 45 9.80 -2.43 -16.21
N SER A 46 10.95 -2.07 -16.82
CA SER A 46 11.34 -2.58 -18.13
C SER A 46 11.44 -4.11 -18.21
N SER A 47 11.93 -4.76 -17.14
CA SER A 47 12.00 -6.23 -17.05
C SER A 47 10.62 -6.89 -16.92
N GLY A 48 9.59 -6.13 -16.54
CA GLY A 48 8.25 -6.65 -16.28
C GLY A 48 7.58 -7.29 -17.49
N ILE A 49 7.84 -6.80 -18.71
CA ILE A 49 7.24 -7.38 -19.92
C ILE A 49 7.70 -8.82 -20.17
N HIS A 50 9.00 -9.10 -19.96
CA HIS A 50 9.54 -10.45 -20.15
C HIS A 50 8.99 -11.41 -19.10
N PHE A 51 8.89 -11.00 -17.86
CA PHE A 51 8.34 -11.80 -16.77
C PHE A 51 6.85 -12.05 -16.94
N LEU A 52 6.09 -11.03 -17.37
CA LEU A 52 4.66 -11.20 -17.65
C LEU A 52 4.43 -12.22 -18.79
N THR A 53 5.23 -12.12 -19.88
CA THR A 53 5.18 -13.08 -20.98
C THR A 53 5.46 -14.51 -20.48
N GLU A 54 6.50 -14.70 -19.69
CA GLU A 54 6.87 -16.01 -19.11
C GLU A 54 5.73 -16.60 -18.24
N ILE A 55 5.08 -15.74 -17.41
CA ILE A 55 3.93 -16.17 -16.60
C ILE A 55 2.77 -16.62 -17.49
N VAL A 56 2.43 -15.82 -18.52
CA VAL A 56 1.33 -16.14 -19.44
C VAL A 56 1.61 -17.46 -20.16
N GLU A 57 2.81 -17.65 -20.72
CA GLU A 57 3.20 -18.87 -21.44
C GLU A 57 3.16 -20.08 -20.51
N THR A 58 3.71 -19.98 -19.30
CA THR A 58 3.70 -21.08 -18.31
C THR A 58 2.28 -21.49 -17.92
N LEU A 59 1.41 -20.51 -17.64
CA LEU A 59 0.03 -20.79 -17.24
C LEU A 59 -0.81 -21.32 -18.40
N MET A 60 -0.61 -20.81 -19.61
CA MET A 60 -1.29 -21.33 -20.81
C MET A 60 -0.84 -22.77 -21.12
N ALA A 61 0.46 -23.05 -21.04
CA ALA A 61 0.99 -24.42 -21.23
C ALA A 61 0.40 -25.41 -20.20
N SER A 62 0.01 -24.90 -19.03
CA SER A 62 -0.71 -25.65 -17.99
C SER A 62 -2.24 -25.68 -18.20
N GLY A 63 -2.75 -25.27 -19.36
CA GLY A 63 -4.17 -25.31 -19.72
C GLY A 63 -5.04 -24.21 -19.06
N ARG A 64 -4.44 -23.15 -18.50
CA ARG A 64 -5.19 -22.03 -17.87
C ARG A 64 -5.68 -21.01 -18.90
N THR A 65 -6.86 -20.45 -18.67
CA THR A 65 -7.21 -19.14 -19.24
C THR A 65 -6.49 -18.05 -18.43
N VAL A 66 -5.76 -17.19 -19.13
CA VAL A 66 -4.98 -16.10 -18.53
C VAL A 66 -5.55 -14.77 -19.00
N ASN A 67 -6.10 -14.01 -18.06
CA ASN A 67 -6.63 -12.65 -18.28
C ASN A 67 -5.52 -11.63 -18.00
N GLN A 68 -4.94 -11.03 -19.06
CA GLN A 68 -3.79 -10.12 -18.96
C GLN A 68 -4.24 -8.66 -18.97
N CYS A 69 -3.95 -7.94 -17.87
CA CYS A 69 -4.28 -6.51 -17.71
C CYS A 69 -3.21 -5.55 -18.25
N GLY A 70 -2.00 -6.03 -18.58
CA GLY A 70 -0.89 -5.18 -18.99
C GLY A 70 -0.26 -4.39 -17.84
N ILE A 71 0.04 -3.09 -18.06
CA ILE A 71 0.52 -2.20 -16.98
C ILE A 71 -0.70 -1.68 -16.22
N VAL A 72 -0.77 -2.05 -14.94
CA VAL A 72 -1.85 -1.64 -14.04
C VAL A 72 -1.33 -1.43 -12.61
N PRO A 73 -1.92 -0.54 -11.82
CA PRO A 73 -1.74 -0.51 -10.37
C PRO A 73 -1.96 -1.87 -9.71
N THR A 74 -1.20 -2.17 -8.66
CA THR A 74 -1.45 -3.35 -7.82
C THR A 74 -2.91 -3.42 -7.36
N PRO A 75 -3.52 -2.35 -6.79
CA PRO A 75 -4.93 -2.34 -6.42
C PRO A 75 -5.88 -2.60 -7.60
N THR A 76 -5.58 -2.14 -8.79
CA THR A 76 -6.40 -2.44 -9.97
C THR A 76 -6.45 -3.94 -10.27
N LEU A 77 -5.29 -4.63 -10.18
CA LEU A 77 -5.26 -6.08 -10.39
C LEU A 77 -6.01 -6.81 -9.27
N GLN A 78 -5.84 -6.40 -8.02
CA GLN A 78 -6.56 -6.96 -6.87
C GLN A 78 -8.08 -6.82 -7.07
N TYR A 79 -8.54 -5.62 -7.45
CA TYR A 79 -9.95 -5.36 -7.74
C TYR A 79 -10.47 -6.26 -8.88
N VAL A 80 -9.74 -6.37 -10.00
CA VAL A 80 -10.16 -7.21 -11.13
C VAL A 80 -10.25 -8.69 -10.74
N VAL A 81 -9.35 -9.19 -9.89
CA VAL A 81 -9.46 -10.56 -9.38
C VAL A 81 -10.74 -10.76 -8.58
N ASP A 82 -11.07 -9.82 -7.69
CA ASP A 82 -12.28 -9.86 -6.85
C ASP A 82 -13.59 -9.65 -7.66
N ASP A 83 -13.55 -8.76 -8.68
CA ASP A 83 -14.68 -8.41 -9.56
C ASP A 83 -14.99 -9.50 -10.62
N THR A 84 -14.16 -10.53 -10.71
CA THR A 84 -14.30 -11.60 -11.70
C THR A 84 -14.41 -12.97 -11.04
N GLU A 85 -14.68 -14.02 -11.82
CA GLU A 85 -14.64 -15.40 -11.33
C GLU A 85 -13.21 -16.01 -11.36
N ALA A 86 -12.18 -15.16 -11.39
CA ALA A 86 -10.80 -15.62 -11.37
C ALA A 86 -10.46 -16.31 -10.03
N VAL A 87 -9.68 -17.37 -10.11
CA VAL A 87 -9.28 -18.15 -8.92
C VAL A 87 -8.05 -17.58 -8.23
N GLY A 88 -7.47 -16.52 -8.76
CA GLY A 88 -6.35 -15.78 -8.21
C GLY A 88 -5.66 -14.89 -9.23
N GLY A 89 -4.64 -14.17 -8.78
CA GLY A 89 -3.89 -13.22 -9.60
C GLY A 89 -2.39 -13.18 -9.31
N ILE A 90 -1.62 -12.77 -10.31
CA ILE A 90 -0.18 -12.50 -10.18
C ILE A 90 0.11 -11.11 -10.73
N ILE A 91 0.77 -10.26 -9.94
CA ILE A 91 1.34 -9.02 -10.44
C ILE A 91 2.86 -9.05 -10.41
N VAL A 92 3.47 -8.58 -11.50
CA VAL A 92 4.92 -8.43 -11.62
C VAL A 92 5.30 -7.03 -11.14
N THR A 93 5.84 -6.94 -9.95
CA THR A 93 6.30 -5.69 -9.32
C THR A 93 7.24 -5.94 -8.16
N ALA A 94 8.15 -5.01 -7.90
CA ALA A 94 8.92 -4.95 -6.65
C ALA A 94 8.50 -3.77 -5.76
N SER A 95 7.27 -3.21 -5.95
CA SER A 95 6.78 -2.05 -5.21
C SER A 95 7.81 -0.90 -5.24
N HIS A 96 8.17 -0.35 -4.11
CA HIS A 96 9.09 0.78 -3.97
C HIS A 96 10.59 0.44 -4.08
N ASN A 97 10.97 -0.81 -4.39
CA ASN A 97 12.38 -1.13 -4.62
C ASN A 97 12.92 -0.35 -5.85
N PRO A 98 14.25 -0.11 -5.95
CA PRO A 98 14.88 0.51 -7.12
C PRO A 98 14.61 -0.22 -8.44
N ALA A 99 14.89 0.42 -9.57
CA ALA A 99 14.52 -0.06 -10.91
C ALA A 99 15.14 -1.41 -11.31
N GLU A 100 16.32 -1.74 -10.78
CA GLU A 100 17.01 -3.02 -10.99
C GLU A 100 16.35 -4.22 -10.27
N TRP A 101 15.39 -3.96 -9.39
CA TRP A 101 14.60 -5.00 -8.72
C TRP A 101 13.32 -5.28 -9.49
N ASN A 102 12.85 -6.53 -9.42
CA ASN A 102 11.49 -6.89 -9.77
C ASN A 102 11.00 -8.01 -8.85
N GLY A 103 9.74 -8.42 -8.99
CA GLY A 103 9.14 -9.42 -8.10
C GLY A 103 7.82 -9.94 -8.59
N LEU A 104 7.27 -10.87 -7.83
CA LEU A 104 5.94 -11.44 -8.03
C LEU A 104 5.15 -11.32 -6.73
N LYS A 105 3.95 -10.76 -6.81
CA LYS A 105 2.97 -10.75 -5.72
C LYS A 105 1.80 -11.64 -6.13
N PHE A 106 1.24 -12.39 -5.18
CA PHE A 106 0.20 -13.40 -5.44
C PHE A 106 -1.07 -13.07 -4.67
N PHE A 107 -2.21 -13.20 -5.34
CA PHE A 107 -3.53 -12.91 -4.80
C PHE A 107 -4.45 -14.12 -4.87
N GLY A 108 -5.26 -14.33 -3.83
CA GLY A 108 -6.34 -15.31 -3.84
C GLY A 108 -7.54 -14.86 -4.69
N ALA A 109 -8.55 -15.69 -4.79
CA ALA A 109 -9.77 -15.40 -5.54
C ALA A 109 -10.56 -14.19 -5.01
N ASP A 110 -10.30 -13.77 -3.79
CA ASP A 110 -10.86 -12.57 -3.16
C ASP A 110 -10.02 -11.30 -3.36
N GLY A 111 -9.10 -11.31 -4.33
CA GLY A 111 -8.21 -10.18 -4.62
C GLY A 111 -7.20 -9.84 -3.53
N CYS A 112 -7.24 -10.53 -2.37
CA CYS A 112 -6.32 -10.26 -1.27
C CYS A 112 -5.00 -11.00 -1.43
N TYR A 113 -3.93 -10.46 -0.82
CA TYR A 113 -2.67 -11.20 -0.72
C TYR A 113 -2.87 -12.56 -0.06
N LEU A 114 -2.10 -13.55 -0.50
CA LEU A 114 -2.03 -14.83 0.18
C LEU A 114 -1.53 -14.65 1.62
N ASN A 115 -2.20 -15.26 2.59
CA ASN A 115 -1.75 -15.25 3.98
C ASN A 115 -0.52 -16.16 4.20
N SER A 116 0.06 -16.10 5.41
CA SER A 116 1.29 -16.85 5.75
C SER A 116 1.18 -18.36 5.48
N SER A 117 0.03 -18.97 5.77
CA SER A 117 -0.16 -20.42 5.54
C SER A 117 -0.28 -20.75 4.05
N GLN A 118 -0.95 -19.90 3.29
CA GLN A 118 -1.09 -20.01 1.85
C GLN A 118 0.24 -19.80 1.12
N VAL A 119 1.00 -18.75 1.50
CA VAL A 119 2.35 -18.53 0.96
C VAL A 119 3.27 -19.70 1.26
N LYS A 120 3.25 -20.24 2.49
CA LYS A 120 4.04 -21.43 2.84
C LYS A 120 3.67 -22.64 1.96
N LYS A 121 2.38 -22.85 1.69
CA LYS A 121 1.92 -23.91 0.79
C LYS A 121 2.39 -23.66 -0.64
N LEU A 122 2.25 -22.43 -1.16
CA LEU A 122 2.74 -22.06 -2.49
C LEU A 122 4.25 -22.35 -2.64
N MET A 123 5.07 -21.94 -1.65
CA MET A 123 6.52 -22.15 -1.70
C MET A 123 6.92 -23.64 -1.69
N GLN A 124 6.08 -24.53 -1.15
CA GLN A 124 6.31 -25.99 -1.17
C GLN A 124 5.99 -26.62 -2.53
N LEU A 125 5.19 -25.96 -3.37
CA LEU A 125 4.76 -26.46 -4.67
C LEU A 125 5.74 -26.14 -5.81
N LYS A 126 6.88 -25.51 -5.54
CA LYS A 126 7.89 -25.22 -6.54
C LYS A 126 8.42 -26.54 -7.13
N SER A 127 8.16 -26.78 -8.38
CA SER A 127 8.60 -27.95 -9.15
C SER A 127 8.79 -27.55 -10.60
N VAL A 128 9.66 -28.23 -11.30
CA VAL A 128 9.83 -28.05 -12.75
C VAL A 128 8.83 -28.86 -13.57
N ASP A 129 8.19 -29.85 -12.96
CA ASP A 129 7.16 -30.69 -13.61
C ASP A 129 5.78 -30.28 -13.09
N PHE A 130 5.03 -29.53 -13.91
CA PHE A 130 3.67 -29.12 -13.59
C PHE A 130 2.65 -30.02 -14.29
N PRO A 131 1.64 -30.50 -13.57
CA PRO A 131 0.56 -31.24 -14.21
C PRO A 131 -0.26 -30.30 -15.11
N GLU A 132 -0.43 -30.65 -16.37
CA GLU A 132 -1.36 -29.96 -17.25
C GLU A 132 -2.80 -30.10 -16.75
N LEU A 133 -3.62 -29.09 -16.98
CA LEU A 133 -5.07 -29.21 -16.77
C LEU A 133 -5.65 -30.06 -17.89
N SER A 134 -6.46 -31.06 -17.53
CA SER A 134 -6.98 -32.08 -18.47
C SER A 134 -8.01 -31.59 -19.50
N ASP A 135 -8.39 -30.30 -19.51
CA ASP A 135 -9.57 -29.81 -20.21
C ASP A 135 -9.30 -28.83 -21.38
N GLY A 136 -8.18 -28.98 -22.07
CA GLY A 136 -7.97 -28.23 -23.32
C GLY A 136 -6.75 -27.32 -23.33
N GLU A 137 -6.58 -26.62 -24.45
CA GLU A 137 -5.52 -25.61 -24.61
C GLU A 137 -5.79 -24.39 -23.78
N GLY A 138 -4.76 -23.86 -23.12
CA GLY A 138 -4.81 -22.59 -22.40
C GLY A 138 -5.16 -21.42 -23.32
N LYS A 139 -5.81 -20.39 -22.77
CA LYS A 139 -6.24 -19.21 -23.53
C LYS A 139 -5.59 -17.96 -22.96
N HIS A 140 -5.22 -17.05 -23.84
CA HIS A 140 -4.81 -15.71 -23.47
C HIS A 140 -5.91 -14.70 -23.84
N ILE A 141 -6.33 -13.90 -22.86
CA ILE A 141 -7.35 -12.85 -23.04
C ILE A 141 -6.73 -11.53 -22.59
N GLN A 142 -6.69 -10.55 -23.50
CA GLN A 142 -6.26 -9.21 -23.17
C GLN A 142 -7.42 -8.43 -22.53
N MET A 143 -7.25 -7.96 -21.30
CA MET A 143 -8.20 -7.11 -20.59
C MET A 143 -7.75 -5.65 -20.67
N ASN A 144 -8.35 -4.89 -21.58
CA ASN A 144 -8.00 -3.48 -21.78
C ASN A 144 -8.83 -2.52 -20.90
N ASP A 145 -9.83 -3.03 -20.20
CA ASP A 145 -10.78 -2.28 -19.40
C ASP A 145 -10.51 -2.35 -17.89
N ALA A 146 -9.40 -2.95 -17.47
CA ALA A 146 -9.07 -3.16 -16.05
C ALA A 146 -9.02 -1.86 -15.25
N ILE A 147 -8.34 -0.83 -15.79
CA ILE A 147 -8.24 0.50 -15.14
C ILE A 147 -9.63 1.17 -15.13
N ASP A 148 -10.36 1.15 -16.24
CA ASP A 148 -11.69 1.75 -16.32
C ASP A 148 -12.69 1.14 -15.34
N ARG A 149 -12.69 -0.20 -15.18
CA ARG A 149 -13.51 -0.89 -14.18
C ARG A 149 -13.18 -0.42 -12.76
N HIS A 150 -11.89 -0.35 -12.39
CA HIS A 150 -11.46 0.08 -11.07
C HIS A 150 -11.84 1.56 -10.80
N ILE A 151 -11.60 2.45 -11.77
CA ILE A 151 -12.01 3.86 -11.69
C ILE A 151 -13.52 3.98 -11.54
N THR A 152 -14.29 3.22 -12.34
CA THR A 152 -15.76 3.21 -12.25
C THR A 152 -16.21 2.81 -10.85
N ARG A 153 -15.65 1.72 -10.30
CA ARG A 153 -15.97 1.27 -8.96
C ARG A 153 -15.60 2.30 -7.88
N THR A 154 -14.44 2.97 -8.03
CA THR A 154 -14.02 4.04 -7.12
C THR A 154 -14.97 5.23 -7.16
N CYS A 155 -15.46 5.58 -8.36
CA CYS A 155 -16.46 6.65 -8.52
C CYS A 155 -17.86 6.25 -8.00
N ASP A 156 -18.19 4.96 -8.00
CA ASP A 156 -19.49 4.44 -7.53
C ASP A 156 -19.53 4.19 -6.01
N VAL A 157 -18.48 4.57 -5.29
CA VAL A 157 -18.45 4.48 -3.82
C VAL A 157 -19.57 5.32 -3.21
N SER A 158 -20.40 4.69 -2.40
CA SER A 158 -21.70 5.22 -1.95
C SER A 158 -21.65 6.54 -1.19
N TRP A 159 -20.55 6.81 -0.52
CA TRP A 159 -20.35 8.01 0.32
C TRP A 159 -19.50 9.10 -0.35
N ILE A 160 -18.92 8.84 -1.53
CA ILE A 160 -18.16 9.85 -2.28
C ILE A 160 -19.13 10.70 -3.12
N ASP A 161 -19.25 11.98 -2.78
CA ASP A 161 -20.08 12.94 -3.50
C ASP A 161 -19.33 13.49 -4.72
N LEU A 162 -19.53 12.84 -5.88
CA LEU A 162 -18.92 13.25 -7.14
C LEU A 162 -19.33 14.64 -7.59
N ASP A 163 -20.57 15.04 -7.33
CA ASP A 163 -21.09 16.33 -7.76
C ASP A 163 -20.46 17.46 -6.94
N ALA A 164 -20.27 17.25 -5.64
CA ALA A 164 -19.52 18.17 -4.80
C ALA A 164 -18.08 18.33 -5.26
N ILE A 165 -17.39 17.21 -5.59
CA ILE A 165 -16.01 17.25 -6.10
C ILE A 165 -15.97 18.04 -7.42
N ARG A 166 -16.84 17.76 -8.37
CA ARG A 166 -16.92 18.42 -9.69
C ARG A 166 -17.21 19.91 -9.59
N GLN A 167 -18.07 20.31 -8.66
CA GLN A 167 -18.39 21.73 -8.41
C GLN A 167 -17.18 22.53 -7.94
N ARG A 168 -16.25 21.91 -7.20
CA ARG A 168 -15.02 22.55 -6.70
C ARG A 168 -14.00 22.81 -7.80
N LYS A 169 -14.07 22.13 -8.95
CA LYS A 169 -13.12 22.27 -10.07
C LYS A 169 -11.67 22.23 -9.60
N PHE A 170 -11.32 21.19 -8.84
CA PHE A 170 -9.97 21.05 -8.31
C PHE A 170 -8.94 21.03 -9.44
N LYS A 171 -7.84 21.77 -9.26
CA LYS A 171 -6.62 21.63 -10.05
C LYS A 171 -5.65 20.80 -9.22
N VAL A 172 -5.25 19.64 -9.75
CA VAL A 172 -4.47 18.62 -9.04
C VAL A 172 -3.16 18.37 -9.76
N ALA A 173 -2.04 18.54 -9.05
CA ALA A 173 -0.73 18.12 -9.55
C ALA A 173 -0.52 16.62 -9.29
N VAL A 174 0.02 15.87 -10.26
CA VAL A 174 0.24 14.43 -10.15
C VAL A 174 1.68 14.06 -10.49
N ASP A 175 2.30 13.24 -9.66
CA ASP A 175 3.58 12.57 -9.91
C ASP A 175 3.43 11.05 -9.70
N ALA A 176 3.31 10.32 -10.77
CA ALA A 176 3.20 8.85 -10.75
C ALA A 176 4.55 8.12 -10.88
N VAL A 177 5.67 8.81 -10.70
CA VAL A 177 7.05 8.27 -10.78
C VAL A 177 7.33 7.45 -12.04
N ASN A 178 6.63 7.72 -13.15
CA ASN A 178 6.59 6.88 -14.36
C ASN A 178 6.19 5.42 -14.08
N GLY A 179 5.42 5.21 -13.02
CA GLY A 179 4.95 3.93 -12.50
C GLY A 179 3.61 3.49 -13.09
N ALA A 180 2.97 2.54 -12.42
CA ALA A 180 1.71 1.94 -12.86
C ALA A 180 0.50 2.89 -12.78
N ALA A 181 0.54 3.92 -11.91
CA ALA A 181 -0.50 4.94 -11.80
C ALA A 181 -0.44 6.01 -12.89
N ALA A 182 0.56 6.00 -13.76
CA ALA A 182 0.78 7.05 -14.77
C ALA A 182 -0.44 7.32 -15.68
N VAL A 183 -1.28 6.32 -15.88
CA VAL A 183 -2.56 6.42 -16.60
C VAL A 183 -3.72 6.47 -15.62
N ALA A 184 -3.77 5.56 -14.66
CA ALA A 184 -4.94 5.35 -13.81
C ALA A 184 -5.29 6.56 -12.92
N LEU A 185 -4.31 7.22 -12.31
CA LEU A 185 -4.58 8.36 -11.43
C LEU A 185 -5.01 9.61 -12.19
N PRO A 186 -4.36 10.03 -13.30
CA PRO A 186 -4.88 11.10 -14.16
C PRO A 186 -6.29 10.83 -14.70
N GLU A 187 -6.59 9.62 -15.16
CA GLU A 187 -7.93 9.25 -15.66
C GLU A 187 -9.00 9.29 -14.56
N LEU A 188 -8.69 8.84 -13.35
CA LEU A 188 -9.60 8.99 -12.21
C LEU A 188 -9.89 10.47 -11.94
N LEU A 189 -8.85 11.31 -11.87
CA LEU A 189 -9.00 12.73 -11.58
C LEU A 189 -9.80 13.47 -12.66
N ASP A 190 -9.62 13.13 -13.95
CA ASP A 190 -10.42 13.65 -15.04
C ASP A 190 -11.90 13.26 -14.88
N ARG A 191 -12.18 11.99 -14.54
CA ARG A 191 -13.55 11.50 -14.26
C ARG A 191 -14.21 12.20 -13.06
N LEU A 192 -13.39 12.56 -12.07
CA LEU A 192 -13.83 13.38 -10.93
C LEU A 192 -14.02 14.85 -11.28
N GLY A 193 -13.72 15.28 -12.52
CA GLY A 193 -13.87 16.66 -13.00
C GLY A 193 -12.75 17.60 -12.57
N CYS A 194 -11.56 17.07 -12.29
CA CYS A 194 -10.39 17.84 -11.93
C CYS A 194 -9.60 18.31 -13.17
N GLU A 195 -8.95 19.46 -13.08
CA GLU A 195 -7.88 19.84 -13.98
C GLU A 195 -6.58 19.17 -13.52
N VAL A 196 -5.95 18.37 -14.37
CA VAL A 196 -4.73 17.60 -14.01
C VAL A 196 -3.49 18.28 -14.58
N VAL A 197 -2.49 18.48 -13.73
CA VAL A 197 -1.14 18.90 -14.10
C VAL A 197 -0.17 17.78 -13.75
N ALA A 198 0.24 17.01 -14.77
CA ALA A 198 1.00 15.78 -14.58
C ALA A 198 2.50 15.96 -14.84
N ILE A 199 3.32 15.36 -13.97
CA ILE A 199 4.74 15.09 -14.18
C ILE A 199 5.01 13.60 -13.94
N ASN A 200 6.01 13.02 -14.59
CA ASN A 200 6.39 11.61 -14.42
C ASN A 200 5.19 10.66 -14.59
N CYS A 201 4.32 10.93 -15.55
CA CYS A 201 3.12 10.15 -15.86
C CYS A 201 3.23 9.42 -17.22
N GLU A 202 4.44 9.00 -17.60
CA GLU A 202 4.69 8.09 -18.72
C GLU A 202 5.11 6.73 -18.15
N PRO A 203 4.39 5.61 -18.39
CA PRO A 203 4.64 4.35 -17.72
C PRO A 203 5.86 3.62 -18.29
N THR A 204 7.02 4.29 -18.28
CA THR A 204 8.29 3.80 -18.83
C THR A 204 9.08 2.92 -17.86
N GLY A 205 8.82 3.04 -16.56
CA GLY A 205 9.62 2.41 -15.51
C GLY A 205 10.96 3.08 -15.26
N GLU A 206 11.24 4.21 -15.93
CA GLU A 206 12.37 5.09 -15.62
C GLU A 206 11.98 5.99 -14.44
N PHE A 207 12.28 5.55 -13.24
CA PHE A 207 11.92 6.27 -12.03
C PHE A 207 12.77 7.52 -11.85
N THR A 208 12.15 8.68 -11.99
CA THR A 208 12.81 10.00 -12.02
C THR A 208 13.15 10.55 -10.64
N ARG A 209 12.60 10.00 -9.60
CA ARG A 209 12.84 10.29 -8.18
C ARG A 209 12.99 9.01 -7.37
N GLY A 210 13.28 9.13 -6.07
CA GLY A 210 13.16 8.00 -5.14
C GLY A 210 11.77 7.35 -5.24
N THR A 211 11.75 6.03 -5.30
CA THR A 211 10.52 5.25 -5.56
C THR A 211 9.50 5.33 -4.44
N GLU A 212 9.93 5.50 -3.18
CA GLU A 212 9.01 5.83 -2.10
C GLU A 212 8.62 7.31 -2.17
N PRO A 213 7.33 7.65 -2.04
CA PRO A 213 6.87 9.04 -2.08
C PRO A 213 7.07 9.75 -0.72
N LEU A 214 8.31 9.70 -0.21
CA LEU A 214 8.73 10.39 1.01
C LEU A 214 8.93 11.89 0.76
N PRO A 215 8.79 12.77 1.75
CA PRO A 215 8.90 14.21 1.58
C PRO A 215 10.17 14.67 0.85
N GLU A 216 11.31 14.03 1.11
CA GLU A 216 12.59 14.33 0.45
C GLU A 216 12.62 14.04 -1.05
N ASN A 217 11.71 13.18 -1.54
CA ASN A 217 11.59 12.80 -2.94
C ASN A 217 10.53 13.61 -3.71
N LEU A 218 9.85 14.55 -3.07
CA LEU A 218 8.68 15.25 -3.63
C LEU A 218 8.94 16.73 -3.97
N SER A 219 10.20 17.16 -4.04
CA SER A 219 10.56 18.56 -4.30
C SER A 219 9.96 19.10 -5.61
N ASP A 220 10.01 18.32 -6.69
CA ASP A 220 9.53 18.76 -8.00
C ASP A 220 8.00 18.88 -8.03
N LEU A 221 7.29 17.94 -7.40
CA LEU A 221 5.84 18.03 -7.24
C LEU A 221 5.44 19.20 -6.36
N SER A 222 6.17 19.46 -5.26
CA SER A 222 5.97 20.63 -4.38
C SER A 222 6.10 21.95 -5.14
N GLN A 223 7.12 22.06 -6.00
CA GLN A 223 7.30 23.23 -6.85
C GLN A 223 6.19 23.36 -7.89
N LEU A 224 5.79 22.24 -8.53
CA LEU A 224 4.71 22.23 -9.52
C LEU A 224 3.39 22.70 -8.91
N VAL A 225 3.04 22.24 -7.70
CA VAL A 225 1.83 22.69 -6.98
C VAL A 225 1.82 24.19 -6.82
N GLN A 226 2.95 24.79 -6.41
CA GLN A 226 3.06 26.24 -6.21
C GLN A 226 3.02 27.02 -7.53
N GLN A 227 3.79 26.58 -8.55
CA GLN A 227 3.90 27.27 -9.84
C GLN A 227 2.58 27.30 -10.59
N GLU A 228 1.86 26.18 -10.56
CA GLU A 228 0.59 25.99 -11.25
C GLU A 228 -0.62 26.38 -10.41
N ASN A 229 -0.42 26.82 -9.15
CA ASN A 229 -1.48 27.12 -8.19
C ASN A 229 -2.47 25.96 -8.04
N CYS A 230 -1.95 24.74 -7.89
CA CYS A 230 -2.79 23.58 -7.67
C CYS A 230 -3.40 23.57 -6.27
N HIS A 231 -4.59 23.02 -6.12
CA HIS A 231 -5.27 22.90 -4.82
C HIS A 231 -4.65 21.77 -3.96
N VAL A 232 -4.08 20.76 -4.64
CA VAL A 232 -3.43 19.60 -4.00
C VAL A 232 -2.45 18.93 -4.97
N GLY A 233 -1.42 18.30 -4.45
CA GLY A 233 -0.52 17.42 -5.19
C GLY A 233 -0.64 15.98 -4.70
N PHE A 234 -0.63 15.01 -5.63
CA PHE A 234 -0.65 13.58 -5.36
C PHE A 234 0.59 12.90 -5.95
N ALA A 235 1.26 12.09 -5.14
CA ALA A 235 2.38 11.26 -5.59
C ALA A 235 2.16 9.81 -5.22
N THR A 236 2.47 8.88 -6.14
CA THR A 236 2.38 7.43 -5.88
C THR A 236 3.76 6.78 -5.87
N ASP A 237 3.85 5.58 -5.31
CA ASP A 237 4.95 4.66 -5.54
C ASP A 237 4.77 3.90 -6.88
N PRO A 238 5.75 3.11 -7.34
CA PRO A 238 5.72 2.51 -8.69
C PRO A 238 4.53 1.59 -8.98
N ASP A 239 4.00 0.90 -8.00
CA ASP A 239 2.85 0.01 -8.16
C ASP A 239 1.54 0.57 -7.57
N ALA A 240 1.59 1.83 -7.11
CA ALA A 240 0.44 2.65 -6.76
C ALA A 240 -0.47 2.10 -5.65
N ASP A 241 0.12 1.37 -4.71
CA ASP A 241 -0.60 0.96 -3.51
C ASP A 241 -0.54 2.04 -2.40
N ARG A 242 0.29 3.11 -2.59
CA ARG A 242 0.47 4.23 -1.66
C ARG A 242 0.25 5.57 -2.34
N LEU A 243 -0.32 6.52 -1.58
CA LEU A 243 -0.47 7.92 -1.98
C LEU A 243 0.21 8.83 -0.96
N ALA A 244 1.05 9.75 -1.42
CA ALA A 244 1.49 10.91 -0.65
C ALA A 244 0.79 12.17 -1.15
N VAL A 245 0.59 13.12 -0.25
CA VAL A 245 -0.22 14.32 -0.48
C VAL A 245 0.59 15.57 -0.20
N ILE A 246 0.43 16.59 -1.05
CA ILE A 246 1.04 17.91 -0.92
C ILE A 246 -0.07 18.96 -0.85
N ASP A 247 0.01 19.87 0.11
CA ASP A 247 -0.96 20.95 0.23
C ASP A 247 -0.77 22.05 -0.82
N GLU A 248 -1.72 22.97 -0.94
CA GLU A 248 -1.72 24.08 -1.90
C GLU A 248 -0.53 25.06 -1.71
N LYS A 249 0.23 24.92 -0.62
CA LYS A 249 1.45 25.71 -0.36
C LYS A 249 2.71 24.98 -0.79
N GLY A 250 2.57 23.77 -1.39
CA GLY A 250 3.68 22.92 -1.78
C GLY A 250 4.31 22.18 -0.59
N LYS A 251 3.62 22.06 0.53
CA LYS A 251 4.15 21.36 1.70
C LYS A 251 3.64 19.91 1.72
N PRO A 252 4.52 18.88 1.75
CA PRO A 252 4.12 17.52 1.99
C PRO A 252 3.44 17.37 3.36
N VAL A 253 2.29 16.69 3.41
CA VAL A 253 1.55 16.49 4.66
C VAL A 253 2.09 15.33 5.52
N GLY A 254 2.96 14.50 4.94
CA GLY A 254 3.50 13.29 5.56
C GLY A 254 2.68 12.04 5.21
N GLU A 255 3.38 10.91 5.10
CA GLU A 255 2.77 9.64 4.64
C GLU A 255 1.65 9.13 5.56
N GLU A 256 1.75 9.36 6.86
CA GLU A 256 0.75 8.96 7.85
C GLU A 256 -0.60 9.67 7.62
N TYR A 257 -0.57 10.92 7.16
CA TYR A 257 -1.76 11.75 7.06
C TYR A 257 -2.61 11.47 5.83
N THR A 258 -2.14 10.69 4.87
CA THR A 258 -2.99 10.19 3.78
C THR A 258 -4.15 9.37 4.33
N LEU A 259 -3.85 8.41 5.22
CA LEU A 259 -4.88 7.60 5.88
C LEU A 259 -5.77 8.47 6.79
N VAL A 260 -5.19 9.38 7.57
CA VAL A 260 -5.94 10.26 8.48
C VAL A 260 -6.95 11.13 7.72
N LEU A 261 -6.56 11.70 6.57
CA LEU A 261 -7.43 12.49 5.70
C LEU A 261 -8.56 11.66 5.07
N ALA A 262 -8.23 10.46 4.57
CA ALA A 262 -9.22 9.55 4.01
C ALA A 262 -10.25 9.11 5.06
N LEU A 263 -9.79 8.82 6.29
CA LEU A 263 -10.65 8.50 7.43
C LEU A 263 -11.55 9.66 7.83
N ASP A 264 -11.02 10.88 7.93
CA ASP A 264 -11.80 12.08 8.26
C ASP A 264 -12.90 12.32 7.20
N GLY A 265 -12.59 12.05 5.92
CA GLY A 265 -13.55 12.08 4.82
C GLY A 265 -14.66 11.03 4.98
N PHE A 266 -14.28 9.77 5.16
CA PHE A 266 -15.22 8.67 5.31
C PHE A 266 -16.10 8.82 6.57
N LEU A 267 -15.48 8.99 7.74
CA LEU A 267 -16.20 9.04 9.02
C LEU A 267 -17.13 10.24 9.14
N SER A 268 -16.86 11.33 8.42
CA SER A 268 -17.76 12.50 8.40
C SER A 268 -19.08 12.26 7.65
N THR A 269 -19.21 11.16 6.91
CA THR A 269 -20.39 10.84 6.09
C THR A 269 -21.26 9.74 6.67
N ILE A 270 -20.82 9.06 7.71
CA ILE A 270 -21.54 7.94 8.31
C ILE A 270 -22.19 8.31 9.63
N ASP A 271 -23.42 7.82 9.87
CA ASP A 271 -24.20 8.06 11.09
C ASP A 271 -24.14 6.90 12.09
N SER A 272 -23.43 5.81 11.77
CA SER A 272 -23.35 4.61 12.60
C SER A 272 -21.95 4.41 13.18
N PRO A 273 -21.80 3.81 14.37
CA PRO A 273 -20.50 3.43 14.90
C PRO A 273 -19.75 2.53 13.92
N GLU A 274 -18.49 2.85 13.65
CA GLU A 274 -17.64 2.14 12.71
C GLU A 274 -16.38 1.63 13.42
N THR A 275 -15.79 0.57 12.89
CA THR A 275 -14.46 0.11 13.28
C THR A 275 -13.47 0.47 12.20
N VAL A 276 -12.40 1.15 12.58
CA VAL A 276 -11.25 1.45 11.73
C VAL A 276 -10.16 0.45 12.03
N VAL A 277 -9.53 -0.12 11.00
CA VAL A 277 -8.41 -1.05 11.21
C VAL A 277 -7.12 -0.47 10.67
N THR A 278 -6.09 -0.45 11.50
CA THR A 278 -4.74 -0.04 11.10
C THR A 278 -3.68 -0.93 11.74
N ASN A 279 -2.40 -0.73 11.40
CA ASN A 279 -1.34 -1.50 12.04
C ASN A 279 -0.78 -0.82 13.30
N LEU A 280 0.06 -1.57 14.04
CA LEU A 280 0.67 -1.09 15.28
C LEU A 280 1.59 0.12 15.11
N SER A 281 2.17 0.35 13.91
CA SER A 281 3.11 1.45 13.65
C SER A 281 2.44 2.72 13.09
N THR A 282 1.13 2.72 12.89
CA THR A 282 0.39 3.87 12.36
C THR A 282 0.14 4.92 13.45
N THR A 283 0.12 6.18 13.06
CA THR A 283 -0.06 7.36 13.93
C THR A 283 -1.28 7.28 14.84
N MET A 284 -1.19 7.88 16.04
CA MET A 284 -2.31 8.08 16.97
C MET A 284 -3.33 9.11 16.46
N ALA A 285 -2.99 9.91 15.46
CA ALA A 285 -3.95 10.82 14.84
C ALA A 285 -5.19 10.08 14.31
N VAL A 286 -5.05 8.80 13.92
CA VAL A 286 -6.16 7.92 13.53
C VAL A 286 -7.13 7.71 14.70
N ASP A 287 -6.61 7.46 15.91
CA ASP A 287 -7.44 7.22 17.10
C ASP A 287 -8.26 8.47 17.46
N GLU A 288 -7.61 9.64 17.47
CA GLU A 288 -8.29 10.91 17.79
C GLU A 288 -9.33 11.31 16.74
N VAL A 289 -9.07 11.06 15.44
CA VAL A 289 -10.05 11.29 14.38
C VAL A 289 -11.22 10.31 14.54
N ALA A 290 -10.97 9.03 14.76
CA ALA A 290 -12.02 8.04 14.98
C ALA A 290 -12.90 8.40 16.18
N GLU A 291 -12.31 8.81 17.30
CA GLU A 291 -13.04 9.22 18.51
C GLU A 291 -14.00 10.39 18.26
N ARG A 292 -13.62 11.39 17.44
CA ARG A 292 -14.49 12.52 17.06
C ARG A 292 -15.82 12.11 16.44
N TYR A 293 -15.81 10.99 15.72
CA TYR A 293 -16.98 10.42 15.04
C TYR A 293 -17.59 9.21 15.79
N GLY A 294 -17.12 8.92 17.01
CA GLY A 294 -17.59 7.77 17.78
C GLY A 294 -17.19 6.41 17.22
N ALA A 295 -16.19 6.38 16.33
CA ALA A 295 -15.62 5.15 15.78
C ALA A 295 -14.54 4.58 16.71
N GLN A 296 -14.23 3.29 16.55
CA GLN A 296 -13.20 2.58 17.32
C GLN A 296 -12.05 2.16 16.43
N VAL A 297 -10.81 2.28 16.90
CA VAL A 297 -9.62 1.80 16.20
C VAL A 297 -9.21 0.43 16.73
N THR A 298 -9.05 -0.52 15.81
CA THR A 298 -8.44 -1.83 16.08
C THR A 298 -7.11 -1.93 15.36
N ARG A 299 -6.06 -2.32 16.09
CA ARG A 299 -4.71 -2.43 15.53
C ARG A 299 -4.32 -3.87 15.27
N SER A 300 -3.71 -4.13 14.09
CA SER A 300 -3.12 -5.41 13.70
C SER A 300 -1.59 -5.37 13.81
N ALA A 301 -0.93 -6.52 13.65
CA ALA A 301 0.47 -6.56 13.31
C ALA A 301 0.75 -5.77 12.00
N VAL A 302 1.99 -5.33 11.80
CA VAL A 302 2.38 -4.56 10.60
C VAL A 302 2.31 -5.43 9.34
N GLY A 303 1.83 -4.82 8.26
CA GLY A 303 1.67 -5.41 6.93
C GLY A 303 0.22 -5.50 6.50
N GLU A 304 -0.01 -5.16 5.24
CA GLU A 304 -1.35 -5.10 4.62
C GLU A 304 -2.18 -6.36 4.88
N ILE A 305 -1.58 -7.54 4.74
CA ILE A 305 -2.26 -8.82 4.97
C ILE A 305 -2.90 -8.88 6.36
N ASN A 306 -2.17 -8.43 7.38
CA ASN A 306 -2.64 -8.44 8.77
C ASN A 306 -3.77 -7.41 8.99
N VAL A 307 -3.68 -6.25 8.32
CA VAL A 307 -4.75 -5.24 8.33
C VAL A 307 -6.00 -5.81 7.68
N VAL A 308 -5.89 -6.40 6.49
CA VAL A 308 -7.01 -7.00 5.75
C VAL A 308 -7.66 -8.14 6.52
N GLU A 309 -6.88 -9.05 7.11
CA GLU A 309 -7.42 -10.13 7.93
C GLU A 309 -8.18 -9.59 9.16
N MET A 310 -7.68 -8.53 9.78
CA MET A 310 -8.36 -7.88 10.89
C MET A 310 -9.64 -7.16 10.43
N MET A 311 -9.63 -6.51 9.24
CA MET A 311 -10.83 -5.91 8.64
C MET A 311 -11.91 -6.97 8.37
N LYS A 312 -11.53 -8.13 7.81
CA LYS A 312 -12.47 -9.25 7.63
C LYS A 312 -13.04 -9.75 8.94
N LYS A 313 -12.22 -9.85 9.97
CA LYS A 313 -12.63 -10.33 11.32
C LYS A 313 -13.55 -9.36 12.03
N THR A 314 -13.33 -8.06 11.93
CA THR A 314 -14.11 -7.02 12.61
C THR A 314 -15.30 -6.53 11.78
N GLY A 315 -15.30 -6.80 10.48
CA GLY A 315 -16.29 -6.28 9.54
C GLY A 315 -16.01 -4.84 9.11
N ALA A 316 -14.87 -4.26 9.49
CA ALA A 316 -14.50 -2.87 9.22
C ALA A 316 -14.61 -2.50 7.73
N SER A 317 -15.17 -1.33 7.46
CA SER A 317 -15.36 -0.80 6.11
C SER A 317 -14.10 -0.11 5.58
N ILE A 318 -13.30 0.49 6.47
CA ILE A 318 -12.11 1.25 6.13
C ILE A 318 -10.93 0.86 7.02
N GLY A 319 -9.73 0.89 6.46
CA GLY A 319 -8.49 0.65 7.16
C GLY A 319 -7.28 1.16 6.38
N GLY A 320 -6.09 0.77 6.81
CA GLY A 320 -4.86 1.13 6.11
C GLY A 320 -3.62 1.10 6.99
N GLU A 321 -2.54 1.64 6.43
CA GLU A 321 -1.23 1.73 7.08
C GLU A 321 -0.69 3.16 6.98
N GLY A 322 0.11 3.58 7.96
CA GLY A 322 0.74 4.89 8.03
C GLY A 322 1.86 5.14 7.00
N ASN A 323 1.81 4.47 5.88
CA ASN A 323 2.75 4.59 4.76
C ASN A 323 2.07 5.12 3.49
N GLY A 324 0.92 5.76 3.62
CA GLY A 324 0.11 6.24 2.49
C GLY A 324 -0.89 5.24 1.94
N GLY A 325 -1.01 4.06 2.53
CA GLY A 325 -1.92 2.99 2.08
C GLY A 325 -3.29 3.07 2.73
N VAL A 326 -4.34 3.31 1.94
CA VAL A 326 -5.75 3.32 2.35
C VAL A 326 -6.44 2.08 1.81
N ILE A 327 -7.25 1.42 2.62
CA ILE A 327 -8.05 0.25 2.25
C ILE A 327 -9.52 0.58 2.44
N LEU A 328 -10.32 0.47 1.39
CA LEU A 328 -11.76 0.67 1.43
C LEU A 328 -12.47 -0.59 0.94
N LYS A 329 -13.10 -1.33 1.86
CA LYS A 329 -13.77 -2.60 1.57
C LYS A 329 -14.84 -2.50 0.49
N GLU A 330 -15.50 -1.35 0.36
CA GLU A 330 -16.52 -1.13 -0.68
C GLU A 330 -15.94 -1.22 -2.09
N VAL A 331 -14.65 -0.94 -2.27
CA VAL A 331 -13.94 -1.10 -3.56
C VAL A 331 -13.26 -2.46 -3.60
N HIS A 332 -12.28 -2.68 -2.76
CA HIS A 332 -11.61 -3.97 -2.57
C HIS A 332 -10.79 -3.99 -1.25
N LEU A 333 -10.31 -5.15 -0.84
CA LEU A 333 -9.50 -5.31 0.37
C LEU A 333 -7.99 -5.30 0.04
N GLY A 334 -7.50 -4.14 -0.35
CA GLY A 334 -6.08 -3.86 -0.62
C GLY A 334 -5.79 -2.36 -0.51
N ARG A 335 -4.53 -1.99 -0.29
CA ARG A 335 -4.13 -0.57 -0.24
C ARG A 335 -4.24 0.04 -1.65
N ASP A 336 -4.77 1.26 -1.73
CA ASP A 336 -5.21 1.86 -2.97
C ASP A 336 -5.03 3.38 -3.00
N SER A 337 -4.16 3.85 -3.90
CA SER A 337 -3.91 5.27 -4.11
C SER A 337 -5.07 5.99 -4.79
N LEU A 338 -5.85 5.30 -5.63
CA LEU A 338 -7.01 5.88 -6.32
C LEU A 338 -8.12 6.18 -5.32
N VAL A 339 -8.43 5.20 -4.47
CA VAL A 339 -9.39 5.35 -3.37
C VAL A 339 -8.96 6.46 -2.42
N ALA A 340 -7.68 6.51 -2.06
CA ALA A 340 -7.14 7.55 -1.19
C ALA A 340 -7.32 8.94 -1.80
N GLY A 341 -6.99 9.12 -3.08
CA GLY A 341 -7.15 10.39 -3.80
C GLY A 341 -8.60 10.86 -3.86
N ALA A 342 -9.53 9.97 -4.23
CA ALA A 342 -10.96 10.26 -4.29
C ALA A 342 -11.53 10.63 -2.91
N SER A 343 -11.14 9.91 -1.85
CA SER A 343 -11.56 10.18 -0.47
C SER A 343 -11.10 11.55 0.03
N ILE A 344 -9.86 11.93 -0.28
CA ILE A 344 -9.31 13.24 0.11
C ILE A 344 -10.00 14.37 -0.64
N LEU A 345 -10.22 14.24 -1.95
CA LEU A 345 -10.94 15.24 -2.74
C LEU A 345 -12.39 15.40 -2.26
N HIS A 346 -13.07 14.31 -1.92
CA HIS A 346 -14.38 14.34 -1.30
C HIS A 346 -14.36 15.16 0.01
N ARG A 347 -13.40 14.90 0.91
CA ARG A 347 -13.26 15.67 2.15
C ARG A 347 -13.05 17.15 1.92
N LEU A 348 -12.19 17.52 0.97
CA LEU A 348 -11.96 18.90 0.58
C LEU A 348 -13.21 19.56 -0.02
N ALA A 349 -13.99 18.81 -0.79
CA ALA A 349 -15.24 19.31 -1.37
C ALA A 349 -16.28 19.62 -0.27
N GLN A 350 -16.43 18.74 0.71
CA GLN A 350 -17.37 18.92 1.82
C GLN A 350 -17.05 20.12 2.73
N THR A 351 -15.75 20.38 2.97
CA THR A 351 -15.33 21.44 3.90
C THR A 351 -15.24 22.82 3.27
N GLU A 352 -15.23 22.89 1.95
CA GLU A 352 -14.93 24.12 1.17
C GLU A 352 -13.61 24.80 1.55
N SER A 353 -12.74 24.07 2.29
CA SER A 353 -11.45 24.54 2.79
C SER A 353 -10.30 24.14 1.86
N ASN A 354 -9.17 24.82 1.99
CA ASN A 354 -7.90 24.35 1.44
C ASN A 354 -7.34 23.20 2.27
N LEU A 355 -6.46 22.38 1.69
CA LEU A 355 -5.89 21.24 2.38
C LEU A 355 -5.12 21.65 3.65
N SER A 356 -4.32 22.73 3.60
CA SER A 356 -3.60 23.23 4.78
C SER A 356 -4.52 23.63 5.93
N GLU A 357 -5.73 24.11 5.64
CA GLU A 357 -6.74 24.47 6.65
C GLU A 357 -7.37 23.20 7.27
N VAL A 358 -7.64 22.19 6.45
CA VAL A 358 -8.10 20.88 6.95
C VAL A 358 -7.02 20.27 7.85
N MET A 359 -5.78 20.23 7.38
CA MET A 359 -4.64 19.75 8.17
C MET A 359 -4.44 20.46 9.50
N ASN A 360 -4.75 21.75 9.58
CA ASN A 360 -4.66 22.51 10.85
C ASN A 360 -5.70 22.10 11.90
N LYS A 361 -6.79 21.45 11.47
CA LYS A 361 -7.86 20.94 12.36
C LYS A 361 -7.63 19.49 12.78
N LEU A 362 -6.75 18.76 12.09
CA LEU A 362 -6.41 17.37 12.43
C LEU A 362 -5.42 17.33 13.61
N PRO A 363 -5.45 16.26 14.40
CA PRO A 363 -4.45 16.00 15.43
C PRO A 363 -3.05 15.97 14.83
N LYS A 364 -2.06 16.44 15.55
CA LYS A 364 -0.67 16.49 15.07
C LYS A 364 0.24 15.68 15.97
N PHE A 365 0.88 14.71 15.36
CA PHE A 365 1.92 13.89 15.95
C PHE A 365 3.11 13.81 15.00
N GLU A 366 4.27 13.58 15.57
CA GLU A 366 5.53 13.44 14.83
C GLU A 366 6.11 12.05 15.08
N ILE A 367 6.40 11.32 13.99
CA ILE A 367 7.01 9.99 14.05
C ILE A 367 8.47 10.06 13.67
N VAL A 368 9.32 9.43 14.49
CA VAL A 368 10.75 9.24 14.23
C VAL A 368 11.01 7.75 13.99
N LYS A 369 11.72 7.43 12.90
CA LYS A 369 12.04 6.07 12.48
C LYS A 369 13.55 5.85 12.46
N TYR A 370 14.03 4.92 13.29
CA TYR A 370 15.44 4.53 13.37
C TYR A 370 15.65 3.07 12.96
N LYS A 371 16.84 2.81 12.42
CA LYS A 371 17.37 1.45 12.19
C LYS A 371 18.64 1.29 12.99
N VAL A 372 18.74 0.24 13.79
CA VAL A 372 19.93 -0.09 14.60
C VAL A 372 20.40 -1.47 14.21
N PHE A 373 21.67 -1.60 13.85
CA PHE A 373 22.31 -2.89 13.62
C PHE A 373 22.37 -3.68 14.92
N ILE A 374 22.00 -4.96 14.89
CA ILE A 374 22.07 -5.86 16.03
C ILE A 374 22.93 -7.07 15.67
N GLU A 375 24.00 -7.31 16.46
CA GLU A 375 24.77 -8.53 16.40
C GLU A 375 24.27 -9.47 17.50
N GLN A 376 23.66 -10.61 17.11
CA GLN A 376 23.30 -11.75 17.98
C GLN A 376 22.70 -11.42 19.37
N ILE A 377 21.78 -10.48 19.45
CA ILE A 377 21.06 -10.19 20.70
C ILE A 377 19.79 -11.05 20.78
N ASP A 378 19.58 -11.70 21.92
CA ASP A 378 18.30 -12.33 22.23
C ASP A 378 17.19 -11.27 22.34
N GLY A 379 16.19 -11.35 21.43
CA GLY A 379 15.17 -10.30 21.33
C GLY A 379 14.24 -10.23 22.52
N ASP A 380 13.94 -11.36 23.12
CA ASP A 380 13.01 -11.41 24.24
C ASP A 380 13.62 -10.73 25.47
N THR A 381 14.90 -11.01 25.72
CA THR A 381 15.67 -10.32 26.78
C THR A 381 15.78 -8.82 26.51
N LEU A 382 15.93 -8.40 25.22
CA LEU A 382 16.01 -6.99 24.85
C LEU A 382 14.66 -6.29 25.01
N PHE A 383 13.57 -6.91 24.57
CA PHE A 383 12.22 -6.36 24.73
C PHE A 383 11.87 -6.19 26.22
N GLN A 384 12.26 -7.14 27.07
CA GLN A 384 12.08 -7.02 28.52
C GLN A 384 12.86 -5.83 29.08
N LYS A 385 14.15 -5.67 28.73
CA LYS A 385 14.97 -4.51 29.18
C LYS A 385 14.36 -3.18 28.73
N ILE A 386 13.82 -3.11 27.50
CA ILE A 386 13.16 -1.91 27.01
C ILE A 386 11.89 -1.67 27.82
N SER A 387 11.03 -2.66 27.97
CA SER A 387 9.80 -2.56 28.76
C SER A 387 10.04 -2.07 30.17
N ASP A 388 11.02 -2.66 30.88
CA ASP A 388 11.38 -2.29 32.26
C ASP A 388 11.96 -0.86 32.40
N SER A 389 12.35 -0.25 31.27
CA SER A 389 12.93 1.11 31.25
C SER A 389 11.88 2.21 31.03
N PHE A 390 10.59 1.84 30.86
CA PHE A 390 9.51 2.75 30.56
C PHE A 390 8.24 2.41 31.37
N ASP A 391 7.97 3.18 32.41
CA ASP A 391 6.83 2.97 33.29
C ASP A 391 5.49 3.44 32.69
N GLY A 392 4.40 2.82 33.06
CA GLY A 392 3.04 3.24 32.82
C GLY A 392 2.53 3.07 31.38
N ALA A 393 3.26 2.34 30.54
CA ALA A 393 2.84 2.01 29.19
C ALA A 393 1.88 0.82 29.14
N LEU A 394 0.94 0.84 28.21
CA LEU A 394 0.26 -0.36 27.74
C LEU A 394 1.21 -1.13 26.82
N ILE A 395 1.36 -2.44 27.08
CA ILE A 395 2.28 -3.31 26.36
C ILE A 395 1.53 -4.14 25.34
N ASP A 396 2.05 -4.20 24.11
CA ASP A 396 1.56 -5.04 23.02
C ASP A 396 2.74 -5.75 22.35
N GLU A 397 2.74 -7.08 22.39
CA GLU A 397 3.84 -7.93 21.87
C GLU A 397 3.45 -8.71 20.59
N ARG A 398 2.34 -8.37 19.95
CA ARG A 398 1.87 -9.07 18.73
C ARG A 398 2.82 -8.98 17.54
N ASP A 399 3.66 -7.93 17.48
CA ASP A 399 4.66 -7.73 16.41
C ASP A 399 5.88 -6.99 16.97
N GLY A 400 6.73 -7.69 17.70
CA GLY A 400 7.80 -7.08 18.47
C GLY A 400 7.30 -6.54 19.81
N LEU A 401 7.72 -5.33 20.17
CA LEU A 401 7.31 -4.66 21.41
C LEU A 401 6.74 -3.28 21.10
N LYS A 402 5.47 -3.06 21.37
CA LYS A 402 4.87 -1.72 21.39
C LYS A 402 4.52 -1.28 22.81
N LEU A 403 4.99 -0.10 23.18
CA LEU A 403 4.67 0.58 24.43
C LEU A 403 3.82 1.82 24.09
N THR A 404 2.62 1.93 24.64
CA THR A 404 1.67 3.01 24.31
C THR A 404 1.24 3.75 25.59
N TRP A 405 1.28 5.08 25.53
CA TRP A 405 0.70 6.02 26.50
C TRP A 405 -0.42 6.82 25.81
N ASN A 406 -1.05 7.71 26.51
CA ASN A 406 -2.13 8.52 25.95
C ASN A 406 -1.68 9.53 24.88
N ASP A 407 -0.42 9.94 24.89
CA ASP A 407 0.13 11.01 24.08
C ASP A 407 1.34 10.62 23.24
N ARG A 408 1.79 9.35 23.31
CA ARG A 408 2.99 8.86 22.63
C ARG A 408 3.04 7.36 22.58
N TRP A 409 3.89 6.81 21.71
CA TRP A 409 4.21 5.38 21.72
C TRP A 409 5.63 5.11 21.23
N ILE A 410 6.12 3.91 21.57
CA ILE A 410 7.36 3.31 21.07
C ILE A 410 6.99 1.97 20.44
N HIS A 411 7.50 1.67 19.25
CA HIS A 411 7.37 0.37 18.63
C HIS A 411 8.73 -0.14 18.14
N VAL A 412 9.18 -1.26 18.69
CA VAL A 412 10.47 -1.88 18.39
C VAL A 412 10.25 -3.25 17.76
N ARG A 413 10.81 -3.44 16.56
CA ARG A 413 10.62 -4.66 15.77
C ARG A 413 11.95 -5.16 15.21
N ARG A 414 12.12 -6.46 15.13
CA ARG A 414 13.17 -7.07 14.29
C ARG A 414 12.81 -6.98 12.81
N SER A 415 13.80 -6.75 11.96
CA SER A 415 13.64 -6.97 10.53
C SER A 415 13.66 -8.47 10.24
N ASN A 416 12.76 -8.93 9.35
CA ASN A 416 12.74 -10.33 8.92
C ASN A 416 13.80 -10.63 7.83
N THR A 417 14.43 -9.60 7.26
CA THR A 417 15.33 -9.72 6.10
C THR A 417 16.73 -9.20 6.35
N GLU A 418 16.96 -8.41 7.40
CA GLU A 418 18.21 -7.75 7.71
C GLU A 418 18.53 -7.89 9.21
N PRO A 419 19.80 -7.92 9.62
CA PRO A 419 20.19 -7.98 11.03
C PRO A 419 20.04 -6.60 11.69
N ILE A 420 18.84 -6.02 11.64
CA ILE A 420 18.51 -4.71 12.21
C ILE A 420 17.28 -4.77 13.11
N MET A 421 17.27 -3.89 14.10
CA MET A 421 16.09 -3.52 14.86
C MET A 421 15.54 -2.21 14.31
N ARG A 422 14.24 -2.16 14.04
CA ARG A 422 13.51 -0.94 13.68
C ARG A 422 12.92 -0.35 14.94
N ILE A 423 13.17 0.93 15.18
CA ILE A 423 12.61 1.69 16.29
C ILE A 423 11.76 2.78 15.70
N TYR A 424 10.48 2.76 15.99
CA TYR A 424 9.54 3.80 15.64
C TYR A 424 9.00 4.40 16.92
N THR A 425 8.95 5.73 16.97
CA THR A 425 8.44 6.45 18.13
C THR A 425 7.57 7.60 17.66
N GLU A 426 6.51 7.87 18.37
CA GLU A 426 5.60 8.98 18.11
C GLU A 426 5.39 9.79 19.37
N ALA A 427 5.32 11.12 19.22
CA ALA A 427 4.96 12.07 20.28
C ALA A 427 4.34 13.33 19.66
N ALA A 428 3.93 14.28 20.52
CA ALA A 428 3.37 15.58 20.10
C ALA A 428 4.39 16.47 19.37
N SER A 429 5.69 16.18 19.49
CA SER A 429 6.76 16.92 18.79
C SER A 429 7.86 15.97 18.31
N GLU A 430 8.54 16.34 17.22
CA GLU A 430 9.71 15.60 16.71
C GLU A 430 10.81 15.48 17.79
N LYS A 431 11.02 16.51 18.60
CA LYS A 431 12.00 16.49 19.66
C LYS A 431 11.71 15.39 20.67
N GLU A 432 10.50 15.29 21.17
CA GLU A 432 10.08 14.27 22.13
C GLU A 432 10.13 12.88 21.53
N ALA A 433 9.66 12.70 20.29
CA ALA A 433 9.74 11.43 19.58
C ALA A 433 11.21 10.98 19.42
N ARG A 434 12.11 11.92 19.07
CA ARG A 434 13.54 11.66 18.94
C ARG A 434 14.21 11.28 20.27
N GLU A 435 13.86 11.96 21.36
CA GLU A 435 14.35 11.62 22.70
C GLU A 435 13.94 10.20 23.12
N LEU A 436 12.72 9.77 22.81
CA LEU A 436 12.26 8.39 23.02
C LEU A 436 13.08 7.40 22.19
N ALA A 437 13.28 7.67 20.91
CA ALA A 437 14.03 6.79 20.01
C ALA A 437 15.50 6.65 20.44
N GLU A 438 16.17 7.73 20.83
CA GLU A 438 17.54 7.70 21.32
C GLU A 438 17.67 6.90 22.63
N LYS A 439 16.71 7.06 23.56
CA LYS A 439 16.69 6.26 24.79
C LYS A 439 16.59 4.75 24.49
N VAL A 440 15.71 4.35 23.57
CA VAL A 440 15.60 2.94 23.13
C VAL A 440 16.89 2.47 22.48
N LYS A 441 17.49 3.29 21.59
CA LYS A 441 18.73 2.96 20.90
C LYS A 441 19.89 2.72 21.90
N LEU A 442 20.02 3.55 22.94
CA LEU A 442 21.02 3.37 23.99
C LEU A 442 20.82 2.05 24.76
N ILE A 443 19.58 1.64 25.04
CA ILE A 443 19.26 0.36 25.67
C ILE A 443 19.67 -0.83 24.77
N ILE A 444 19.44 -0.70 23.46
CA ILE A 444 19.83 -1.76 22.49
C ILE A 444 21.35 -1.89 22.39
N GLN A 445 22.10 -0.81 22.56
CA GLN A 445 23.56 -0.78 22.43
C GLN A 445 24.31 -1.07 23.73
N SER A 446 23.61 -1.17 24.88
CA SER A 446 24.15 -1.49 26.19
C SER A 446 24.12 -3.01 26.47
#